data_f5107927e494cca0699673c07a99ec9d
#
_entry.id   f5107927e494cca0699673c07a99ec9d
#
_cell.length_a   1.000
_cell.length_b   1.000
_cell.length_c   1.000
_cell.angle_alpha   90.00
_cell.angle_beta   90.00
_cell.angle_gamma   90.00
#
_symmetry.space_group_name_H-M   'P 1'
#
loop_
_entity.id
_entity.type
_entity.pdbx_description
1 polymer ?
#
loop_
_entity_poly.entity_id
_entity_poly.type
_entity_poly.pdbx_seq_one_letter_code
_entity_poly.pdbx_strand_id
1 'polypeptide(L)'
;MTLLKKFIAILAVSFVGVAGNLNADILDEIPADIRDFVYNPDFMDPNQPLGESVYRNWKSDRPLPWTIGYASSYAGNLWRKGVMERLYGDYLPKMKAAGILNDIVVTQSNLKDAVQIQQMRQLTDQGVDGLIVCCSNPVALNPTIEYAYGKGVPTASMTGYLTSEYAISTSVNYKLTGYILHNG
;
A
#
# COMPACT_ATOMS: atom_id res chain seq x y z
N MET A 1 -38.96 29.64 -3.54
CA MET A 1 -37.51 29.64 -3.32
C MET A 1 -37.16 29.21 -1.90
N THR A 2 -37.86 28.23 -1.30
CA THR A 2 -37.75 27.92 0.13
C THR A 2 -37.76 26.40 0.45
N LEU A 3 -37.92 25.53 -0.56
CA LEU A 3 -37.90 24.04 -0.34
C LEU A 3 -36.58 23.39 -0.71
N LEU A 4 -35.72 24.02 -1.49
CA LEU A 4 -34.43 23.45 -1.92
C LEU A 4 -33.30 23.61 -0.88
N LYS A 5 -33.45 24.50 0.10
CA LYS A 5 -32.47 24.75 1.16
C LYS A 5 -32.62 23.82 2.37
N LYS A 6 -33.70 23.06 2.48
CA LYS A 6 -33.95 22.13 3.59
C LYS A 6 -33.48 20.70 3.31
N PHE A 7 -33.17 20.33 2.04
CA PHE A 7 -32.71 18.99 1.68
C PHE A 7 -31.19 18.80 1.77
N ILE A 8 -30.41 19.90 1.82
CA ILE A 8 -28.93 19.83 1.90
C ILE A 8 -28.45 19.72 3.34
N ALA A 9 -29.29 20.03 4.33
CA ALA A 9 -28.90 19.99 5.75
C ALA A 9 -29.09 18.62 6.42
N ILE A 10 -29.75 17.65 5.77
CA ILE A 10 -30.02 16.32 6.35
C ILE A 10 -29.03 15.25 5.85
N LEU A 11 -28.24 15.52 4.80
CA LEU A 11 -27.25 14.58 4.29
C LEU A 11 -25.84 14.76 4.89
N ALA A 12 -25.65 15.75 5.76
CA ALA A 12 -24.33 16.02 6.37
C ALA A 12 -24.15 15.45 7.80
N VAL A 13 -25.14 14.74 8.34
CA VAL A 13 -25.09 14.25 9.74
C VAL A 13 -25.02 12.73 9.86
N SER A 14 -24.93 11.97 8.76
CA SER A 14 -24.95 10.49 8.82
C SER A 14 -23.63 9.81 8.47
N PHE A 15 -22.50 10.52 8.43
CA PHE A 15 -21.19 9.93 8.16
C PHE A 15 -20.14 10.21 9.25
N VAL A 16 -20.59 10.58 10.45
CA VAL A 16 -19.73 10.63 11.63
C VAL A 16 -20.18 9.54 12.59
N GLY A 17 -19.68 8.34 12.41
CA GLY A 17 -19.95 7.35 13.41
C GLY A 17 -19.95 5.89 12.96
N VAL A 18 -18.95 5.41 12.24
CA VAL A 18 -18.48 4.00 12.31
C VAL A 18 -17.00 3.94 11.85
N ALA A 19 -16.18 4.82 12.32
CA ALA A 19 -14.75 4.58 12.43
C ALA A 19 -14.45 4.18 13.91
N GLY A 20 -15.36 3.44 14.51
CA GLY A 20 -15.23 2.89 15.84
C GLY A 20 -14.49 1.56 15.75
N ASN A 21 -13.24 1.56 16.18
CA ASN A 21 -12.60 0.51 16.99
C ASN A 21 -12.73 -0.98 16.56
N LEU A 22 -12.69 -1.31 15.28
CA LEU A 22 -12.53 -2.73 14.89
C LEU A 22 -11.14 -3.29 15.25
N ASN A 23 -10.18 -2.44 15.56
CA ASN A 23 -8.84 -2.85 16.01
C ASN A 23 -8.66 -2.83 17.54
N ALA A 24 -9.50 -2.10 18.28
CA ALA A 24 -9.40 -2.05 19.74
C ALA A 24 -9.75 -3.39 20.39
N ASP A 25 -10.81 -4.05 19.92
CA ASP A 25 -11.30 -5.28 20.51
C ASP A 25 -10.27 -6.43 20.44
N ILE A 26 -9.60 -6.60 19.29
CA ILE A 26 -8.59 -7.67 19.12
C ILE A 26 -7.36 -7.41 20.02
N LEU A 27 -6.92 -6.16 20.13
CA LEU A 27 -5.77 -5.81 20.94
C LEU A 27 -6.09 -5.91 22.45
N ASP A 28 -7.34 -5.66 22.84
CA ASP A 28 -7.78 -5.77 24.24
C ASP A 28 -7.91 -7.22 24.71
N GLU A 29 -8.11 -8.16 23.79
CA GLU A 29 -8.11 -9.60 24.07
C GLU A 29 -6.71 -10.18 24.29
N ILE A 30 -5.64 -9.46 23.87
CA ILE A 30 -4.27 -9.92 24.03
C ILE A 30 -3.77 -9.61 25.45
N PRO A 31 -3.21 -10.61 26.19
CA PRO A 31 -2.59 -10.39 27.49
C PRO A 31 -1.55 -9.26 27.44
N ALA A 32 -1.54 -8.42 28.48
CA ALA A 32 -0.72 -7.20 28.50
C ALA A 32 0.78 -7.45 28.32
N ASP A 33 1.29 -8.56 28.86
CA ASP A 33 2.70 -8.98 28.73
C ASP A 33 3.07 -9.42 27.32
N ILE A 34 2.08 -9.85 26.53
CA ILE A 34 2.27 -10.25 25.13
C ILE A 34 1.98 -9.07 24.21
N ARG A 35 1.07 -8.18 24.59
CA ARG A 35 0.68 -7.02 23.79
C ARG A 35 1.89 -6.17 23.39
N ASP A 36 2.77 -5.84 24.33
CA ASP A 36 3.97 -5.04 24.08
C ASP A 36 4.94 -5.72 23.12
N PHE A 37 4.92 -7.06 23.08
CA PHE A 37 5.77 -7.84 22.18
C PHE A 37 5.20 -7.92 20.76
N VAL A 38 3.88 -8.09 20.60
CA VAL A 38 3.24 -8.30 19.29
C VAL A 38 2.73 -6.99 18.66
N TYR A 39 2.45 -6.01 19.49
CA TYR A 39 1.97 -4.69 19.06
C TYR A 39 3.09 -3.66 19.17
N ASN A 40 3.46 -3.08 18.06
CA ASN A 40 4.35 -1.94 18.02
C ASN A 40 3.55 -0.69 17.65
N PRO A 41 3.26 0.20 18.61
CA PRO A 41 2.48 1.41 18.36
C PRO A 41 3.11 2.31 17.31
N ASP A 42 4.45 2.34 17.21
CA ASP A 42 5.16 3.17 16.24
C ASP A 42 4.86 2.81 14.77
N PHE A 43 4.36 1.59 14.54
CA PHE A 43 4.04 1.11 13.18
C PHE A 43 2.57 0.71 12.98
N MET A 44 1.77 0.65 14.05
CA MET A 44 0.50 -0.06 13.99
C MET A 44 -0.68 0.68 14.58
N ASP A 45 -0.46 1.75 15.30
CA ASP A 45 -1.55 2.58 15.78
C ASP A 45 -2.07 3.44 14.61
N PRO A 46 -3.29 3.18 14.10
CA PRO A 46 -3.87 3.97 13.02
C PRO A 46 -4.16 5.42 13.44
N ASN A 47 -4.12 5.71 14.75
CA ASN A 47 -4.33 7.05 15.30
C ASN A 47 -3.02 7.78 15.55
N GLN A 48 -1.86 7.13 15.38
CA GLN A 48 -0.59 7.84 15.53
C GLN A 48 -0.46 8.94 14.47
N PRO A 49 0.06 10.11 14.87
CA PRO A 49 0.45 11.11 13.90
C PRO A 49 1.47 10.51 12.93
N LEU A 50 1.24 10.68 11.63
CA LEU A 50 2.24 10.32 10.64
C LEU A 50 3.53 11.05 10.95
N GLY A 51 4.65 10.31 11.02
CA GLY A 51 5.98 10.88 11.14
C GLY A 51 6.36 11.75 9.94
N GLU A 52 7.56 12.31 9.97
CA GLU A 52 8.10 13.02 8.83
C GLU A 52 8.22 12.07 7.64
N SER A 53 7.66 12.46 6.50
CA SER A 53 7.67 11.68 5.27
C SER A 53 7.68 12.63 4.08
N VAL A 54 8.43 12.27 3.05
CA VAL A 54 8.42 12.99 1.77
C VAL A 54 7.04 12.97 1.10
N TYR A 55 6.18 12.05 1.51
CA TYR A 55 4.83 11.91 0.98
C TYR A 55 3.75 12.65 1.78
N ARG A 56 4.07 13.28 2.92
CA ARG A 56 3.08 13.92 3.80
C ARG A 56 2.20 14.94 3.07
N ASN A 57 2.81 15.74 2.20
CA ASN A 57 2.13 16.75 1.40
C ASN A 57 2.29 16.50 -0.12
N TRP A 58 2.74 15.31 -0.47
CA TRP A 58 2.97 14.95 -1.86
C TRP A 58 1.64 14.81 -2.61
N LYS A 59 1.61 15.30 -3.83
CA LYS A 59 0.50 15.14 -4.76
C LYS A 59 1.06 14.78 -6.12
N SER A 60 0.36 13.91 -6.83
CA SER A 60 0.72 13.64 -8.21
C SER A 60 0.32 14.82 -9.11
N ASP A 61 1.23 15.26 -9.95
CA ASP A 61 0.95 16.21 -11.02
C ASP A 61 0.39 15.50 -12.27
N ARG A 62 0.31 14.18 -12.26
CA ARG A 62 -0.11 13.36 -13.38
C ARG A 62 -1.64 13.20 -13.39
N PRO A 63 -2.31 13.42 -14.54
CA PRO A 63 -3.76 13.26 -14.63
C PRO A 63 -4.17 11.79 -14.54
N LEU A 64 -5.40 11.56 -14.09
CA LEU A 64 -6.04 10.24 -14.19
C LEU A 64 -6.45 9.97 -15.65
N PRO A 65 -6.58 8.68 -16.05
CA PRO A 65 -6.30 7.46 -15.28
C PRO A 65 -4.81 7.10 -15.26
N TRP A 66 -4.35 6.51 -14.15
CA TRP A 66 -2.94 6.13 -13.96
C TRP A 66 -2.62 4.73 -14.46
N THR A 67 -1.37 4.55 -14.89
CA THR A 67 -0.76 3.24 -15.12
C THR A 67 0.22 2.94 -13.99
N ILE A 68 0.04 1.80 -13.31
CA ILE A 68 0.88 1.39 -12.18
C ILE A 68 1.84 0.28 -12.63
N GLY A 69 3.12 0.45 -12.33
CA GLY A 69 4.11 -0.61 -12.49
C GLY A 69 4.14 -1.50 -11.25
N TYR A 70 4.05 -2.81 -11.41
CA TYR A 70 4.22 -3.76 -10.31
C TYR A 70 5.49 -4.60 -10.53
N ALA A 71 6.55 -4.25 -9.81
CA ALA A 71 7.82 -4.99 -9.82
C ALA A 71 7.76 -6.12 -8.79
N SER A 72 7.31 -7.29 -9.21
CA SER A 72 7.22 -8.48 -8.38
C SER A 72 8.55 -9.21 -8.30
N SER A 73 8.97 -9.60 -7.09
CA SER A 73 10.18 -10.41 -6.90
C SER A 73 9.96 -11.89 -7.19
N TYR A 74 8.75 -12.39 -6.98
CA TYR A 74 8.45 -13.82 -7.08
C TYR A 74 6.96 -14.08 -7.24
N ALA A 75 6.58 -15.05 -8.09
CA ALA A 75 5.18 -15.41 -8.32
C ALA A 75 4.84 -16.89 -8.07
N GLY A 76 5.82 -17.67 -7.60
CA GLY A 76 5.72 -19.13 -7.59
C GLY A 76 4.95 -19.75 -6.42
N ASN A 77 4.14 -19.03 -5.66
CA ASN A 77 3.31 -19.61 -4.61
C ASN A 77 1.82 -19.26 -4.76
N LEU A 78 0.96 -20.03 -4.09
CA LEU A 78 -0.50 -19.87 -4.17
C LEU A 78 -0.97 -18.48 -3.71
N TRP A 79 -0.32 -17.91 -2.68
CA TRP A 79 -0.65 -16.58 -2.21
C TRP A 79 -0.44 -15.52 -3.30
N ARG A 80 0.72 -15.56 -3.97
CA ARG A 80 1.02 -14.63 -5.08
C ARG A 80 0.09 -14.82 -6.26
N LYS A 81 -0.24 -16.08 -6.57
CA LYS A 81 -1.22 -16.38 -7.60
C LYS A 81 -2.57 -15.75 -7.26
N GLY A 82 -3.06 -15.95 -6.03
CA GLY A 82 -4.31 -15.33 -5.57
C GLY A 82 -4.29 -13.80 -5.60
N VAL A 83 -3.15 -13.17 -5.27
CA VAL A 83 -2.98 -11.71 -5.42
C VAL A 83 -3.16 -11.29 -6.87
N MET A 84 -2.53 -11.97 -7.83
CA MET A 84 -2.62 -11.64 -9.25
C MET A 84 -4.03 -11.86 -9.80
N GLU A 85 -4.69 -12.93 -9.40
CA GLU A 85 -6.09 -13.22 -9.78
C GLU A 85 -7.03 -12.11 -9.29
N ARG A 86 -6.87 -11.66 -8.06
CA ARG A 86 -7.65 -10.55 -7.50
C ARG A 86 -7.33 -9.21 -8.13
N LEU A 87 -6.05 -8.95 -8.37
CA LEU A 87 -5.58 -7.71 -8.98
C LEU A 87 -6.19 -7.50 -10.37
N TYR A 88 -6.13 -8.52 -11.22
CA TYR A 88 -6.63 -8.44 -12.60
C TYR A 88 -8.12 -8.79 -12.75
N GLY A 89 -8.64 -9.73 -11.95
CA GLY A 89 -10.03 -10.17 -12.07
C GLY A 89 -11.04 -9.26 -11.37
N ASP A 90 -10.61 -8.59 -10.31
CA ASP A 90 -11.50 -7.82 -9.45
C ASP A 90 -11.13 -6.34 -9.41
N TYR A 91 -9.90 -6.05 -9.01
CA TYR A 91 -9.49 -4.70 -8.65
C TYR A 91 -9.31 -3.80 -9.87
N LEU A 92 -8.51 -4.23 -10.84
CA LEU A 92 -8.23 -3.44 -12.03
C LEU A 92 -9.50 -3.11 -12.84
N PRO A 93 -10.45 -4.03 -13.09
CA PRO A 93 -11.68 -3.69 -13.78
C PRO A 93 -12.51 -2.63 -13.05
N LYS A 94 -12.60 -2.70 -11.72
CA LYS A 94 -13.31 -1.70 -10.90
C LYS A 94 -12.64 -0.34 -10.98
N MET A 95 -11.32 -0.29 -10.89
CA MET A 95 -10.57 0.97 -10.98
C MET A 95 -10.59 1.57 -12.37
N LYS A 96 -10.61 0.75 -13.42
CA LYS A 96 -10.82 1.20 -14.82
C LYS A 96 -12.21 1.80 -15.00
N ALA A 97 -13.25 1.12 -14.51
CA ALA A 97 -14.62 1.63 -14.57
C ALA A 97 -14.81 2.95 -13.81
N ALA A 98 -14.04 3.15 -12.73
CA ALA A 98 -14.03 4.40 -11.97
C ALA A 98 -13.14 5.50 -12.60
N GLY A 99 -12.45 5.25 -13.71
CA GLY A 99 -11.55 6.22 -14.33
C GLY A 99 -10.27 6.51 -13.52
N ILE A 100 -9.91 5.63 -12.59
CA ILE A 100 -8.75 5.81 -11.69
C ILE A 100 -7.50 5.17 -12.28
N LEU A 101 -7.61 3.94 -12.78
CA LEU A 101 -6.49 3.23 -13.41
C LEU A 101 -6.74 3.00 -14.89
N ASN A 102 -5.67 3.14 -15.66
CA ASN A 102 -5.59 2.70 -17.04
C ASN A 102 -5.10 1.25 -17.12
N ASP A 103 -4.01 0.93 -16.40
CA ASP A 103 -3.47 -0.44 -16.40
C ASP A 103 -2.55 -0.69 -15.19
N ILE A 104 -2.20 -1.98 -15.01
CA ILE A 104 -1.16 -2.44 -14.10
C ILE A 104 -0.17 -3.29 -14.89
N VAL A 105 1.05 -2.79 -15.06
CA VAL A 105 2.13 -3.47 -15.80
C VAL A 105 2.98 -4.26 -14.80
N VAL A 106 2.97 -5.60 -14.93
CA VAL A 106 3.68 -6.49 -14.01
C VAL A 106 4.98 -6.98 -14.62
N THR A 107 6.04 -6.91 -13.82
CA THR A 107 7.33 -7.55 -14.11
C THR A 107 7.70 -8.55 -13.03
N GLN A 108 8.60 -9.48 -13.35
CA GLN A 108 9.03 -10.53 -12.41
C GLN A 108 10.53 -10.69 -12.44
N SER A 109 11.17 -10.56 -11.28
CA SER A 109 12.64 -10.68 -11.17
C SER A 109 13.13 -12.08 -10.79
N ASN A 110 12.22 -12.97 -10.38
CA ASN A 110 12.57 -14.33 -9.91
C ASN A 110 13.65 -14.32 -8.81
N LEU A 111 13.47 -13.44 -7.81
CA LEU A 111 14.37 -13.22 -6.68
C LEU A 111 15.78 -12.73 -7.06
N LYS A 112 15.93 -12.13 -8.25
CA LYS A 112 17.19 -11.55 -8.70
C LYS A 112 17.16 -10.04 -8.52
N ASP A 113 17.89 -9.50 -7.54
CA ASP A 113 17.89 -8.08 -7.20
C ASP A 113 18.27 -7.20 -8.40
N ALA A 114 19.33 -7.55 -9.13
CA ALA A 114 19.77 -6.79 -10.31
C ALA A 114 18.68 -6.72 -11.39
N VAL A 115 17.92 -7.79 -11.59
CA VAL A 115 16.80 -7.83 -12.53
C VAL A 115 15.66 -6.95 -12.03
N GLN A 116 15.33 -6.99 -10.74
CA GLN A 116 14.29 -6.16 -10.15
C GLN A 116 14.63 -4.66 -10.27
N ILE A 117 15.86 -4.29 -9.96
CA ILE A 117 16.38 -2.93 -10.13
C ILE A 117 16.22 -2.46 -11.60
N GLN A 118 16.64 -3.28 -12.55
CA GLN A 118 16.50 -2.96 -13.98
C GLN A 118 15.04 -2.80 -14.39
N GLN A 119 14.17 -3.70 -13.96
CA GLN A 119 12.73 -3.66 -14.27
C GLN A 119 12.05 -2.43 -13.65
N MET A 120 12.37 -2.07 -12.41
CA MET A 120 11.84 -0.85 -11.78
C MET A 120 12.27 0.42 -12.54
N ARG A 121 13.55 0.50 -12.95
CA ARG A 121 14.03 1.62 -13.78
C ARG A 121 13.31 1.66 -15.13
N GLN A 122 13.17 0.53 -15.78
CA GLN A 122 12.46 0.43 -17.06
C GLN A 122 11.00 0.88 -16.93
N LEU A 123 10.27 0.43 -15.92
CA LEU A 123 8.90 0.88 -15.66
C LEU A 123 8.83 2.40 -15.41
N THR A 124 9.77 2.93 -14.62
CA THR A 124 9.88 4.37 -14.38
C THR A 124 10.11 5.15 -15.67
N ASP A 125 11.04 4.70 -16.52
CA ASP A 125 11.39 5.34 -17.79
C ASP A 125 10.28 5.21 -18.84
N GLN A 126 9.47 4.16 -18.78
CA GLN A 126 8.24 4.00 -19.56
C GLN A 126 7.12 4.95 -19.13
N GLY A 127 7.29 5.65 -18.01
CA GLY A 127 6.38 6.68 -17.56
C GLY A 127 5.17 6.16 -16.80
N VAL A 128 5.31 5.04 -16.05
CA VAL A 128 4.26 4.65 -15.09
C VAL A 128 4.04 5.75 -14.06
N ASP A 129 2.83 5.82 -13.52
CA ASP A 129 2.43 6.88 -12.59
C ASP A 129 2.72 6.55 -11.13
N GLY A 130 3.01 5.29 -10.85
CA GLY A 130 3.44 4.80 -9.55
C GLY A 130 4.01 3.40 -9.63
N LEU A 131 4.81 3.02 -8.64
CA LEU A 131 5.39 1.67 -8.52
C LEU A 131 4.85 0.96 -7.29
N ILE A 132 4.45 -0.28 -7.49
CA ILE A 132 4.26 -1.26 -6.42
C ILE A 132 5.45 -2.21 -6.46
N VAL A 133 6.09 -2.43 -5.32
CA VAL A 133 7.27 -3.29 -5.21
C VAL A 133 7.02 -4.38 -4.19
N CYS A 134 7.26 -5.61 -4.57
CA CYS A 134 7.45 -6.69 -3.62
C CYS A 134 8.91 -7.09 -3.66
N CYS A 135 9.58 -6.87 -2.55
CA CYS A 135 11.02 -6.73 -2.43
C CYS A 135 11.72 -8.06 -2.17
N SER A 136 12.80 -8.34 -2.90
CA SER A 136 13.76 -9.37 -2.56
C SER A 136 14.83 -8.82 -1.60
N ASN A 137 15.41 -7.66 -1.90
CA ASN A 137 16.41 -6.99 -1.05
C ASN A 137 16.03 -5.52 -0.88
N PRO A 138 15.47 -5.14 0.29
CA PRO A 138 14.96 -3.78 0.51
C PRO A 138 16.04 -2.70 0.46
N VAL A 139 17.28 -3.02 0.82
CA VAL A 139 18.40 -2.07 0.81
C VAL A 139 18.93 -1.83 -0.60
N ALA A 140 19.05 -2.91 -1.40
CA ALA A 140 19.56 -2.82 -2.77
C ALA A 140 18.65 -2.01 -3.69
N LEU A 141 17.37 -1.88 -3.35
CA LEU A 141 16.39 -1.12 -4.15
C LEU A 141 16.43 0.39 -3.90
N ASN A 142 17.03 0.87 -2.80
CA ASN A 142 16.99 2.28 -2.40
C ASN A 142 17.40 3.27 -3.50
N PRO A 143 18.54 3.09 -4.23
CA PRO A 143 18.91 4.04 -5.28
C PRO A 143 17.91 4.08 -6.45
N THR A 144 17.18 3.00 -6.68
CA THR A 144 16.18 2.93 -7.74
C THR A 144 14.86 3.54 -7.32
N ILE A 145 14.50 3.42 -6.04
CA ILE A 145 13.34 4.08 -5.44
C ILE A 145 13.56 5.60 -5.45
N GLU A 146 14.74 6.06 -5.06
CA GLU A 146 15.12 7.48 -5.11
C GLU A 146 15.06 8.01 -6.55
N TYR A 147 15.58 7.25 -7.51
CA TYR A 147 15.48 7.58 -8.94
C TYR A 147 14.02 7.73 -9.40
N ALA A 148 13.15 6.79 -9.03
CA ALA A 148 11.73 6.84 -9.37
C ALA A 148 11.05 8.07 -8.73
N TYR A 149 11.33 8.35 -7.46
CA TYR A 149 10.84 9.54 -6.78
C TYR A 149 11.25 10.83 -7.48
N GLY A 150 12.54 10.94 -7.88
CA GLY A 150 13.06 12.08 -8.65
C GLY A 150 12.39 12.26 -10.03
N LYS A 151 11.74 11.23 -10.56
CA LYS A 151 10.90 11.27 -11.78
C LYS A 151 9.42 11.52 -11.49
N GLY A 152 9.05 11.79 -10.23
CA GLY A 152 7.67 11.96 -9.81
C GLY A 152 6.86 10.67 -9.77
N VAL A 153 7.54 9.52 -9.67
CA VAL A 153 6.92 8.19 -9.59
C VAL A 153 7.03 7.66 -8.16
N PRO A 154 5.96 7.74 -7.36
CA PRO A 154 5.98 7.24 -5.99
C PRO A 154 6.10 5.72 -5.96
N THR A 155 6.77 5.20 -4.94
CA THR A 155 6.95 3.77 -4.74
C THR A 155 6.32 3.31 -3.44
N ALA A 156 5.47 2.28 -3.50
CA ALA A 156 4.92 1.62 -2.33
C ALA A 156 5.29 0.13 -2.33
N SER A 157 5.55 -0.43 -1.15
CA SER A 157 5.70 -1.88 -1.02
C SER A 157 4.35 -2.58 -0.95
N MET A 158 4.32 -3.84 -1.36
CA MET A 158 3.23 -4.75 -1.08
C MET A 158 3.73 -5.90 -0.21
N THR A 159 3.29 -5.91 1.07
CA THR A 159 3.65 -6.93 2.06
C THR A 159 5.15 -7.11 2.35
N GLY A 160 5.96 -6.13 2.03
CA GLY A 160 7.38 -6.12 2.28
C GLY A 160 7.83 -4.81 2.90
N TYR A 161 8.93 -4.85 3.62
CA TYR A 161 9.54 -3.66 4.19
C TYR A 161 10.52 -3.05 3.18
N LEU A 162 10.47 -1.74 3.00
CA LEU A 162 11.45 -0.95 2.26
C LEU A 162 12.17 -0.01 3.22
N THR A 163 13.46 0.21 3.00
CA THR A 163 14.30 1.03 3.88
C THR A 163 14.53 2.44 3.35
N SER A 164 14.06 2.74 2.15
CA SER A 164 14.19 4.08 1.56
C SER A 164 13.20 5.06 2.19
N GLU A 165 13.64 6.27 2.51
CA GLU A 165 12.77 7.38 2.91
C GLU A 165 11.82 7.83 1.78
N TYR A 166 12.17 7.50 0.52
CA TYR A 166 11.37 7.78 -0.68
C TYR A 166 10.39 6.66 -1.01
N ALA A 167 10.04 5.81 -0.04
CA ALA A 167 9.08 4.73 -0.22
C ALA A 167 8.01 4.71 0.86
N ILE A 168 6.81 4.28 0.48
CA ILE A 168 5.74 3.95 1.41
C ILE A 168 5.83 2.46 1.70
N SER A 169 6.21 2.09 2.92
CA SER A 169 6.26 0.69 3.32
C SER A 169 4.91 0.24 3.84
N THR A 170 4.39 -0.84 3.24
CA THR A 170 3.23 -1.56 3.78
C THR A 170 3.68 -2.95 4.21
N SER A 171 3.44 -3.31 5.45
CA SER A 171 3.84 -4.59 6.01
C SER A 171 2.73 -5.21 6.83
N VAL A 172 2.83 -6.51 7.05
CA VAL A 172 1.95 -7.26 7.94
C VAL A 172 2.63 -7.41 9.29
N ASN A 173 1.88 -7.27 10.38
CA ASN A 173 2.40 -7.61 11.68
C ASN A 173 2.51 -9.14 11.83
N TYR A 174 3.65 -9.68 11.42
CA TYR A 174 3.89 -11.12 11.49
C TYR A 174 3.91 -11.68 12.92
N LYS A 175 4.30 -10.87 13.92
CA LYS A 175 4.27 -11.28 15.33
C LYS A 175 2.84 -11.45 15.82
N LEU A 176 1.98 -10.46 15.58
CA LEU A 176 0.56 -10.52 15.92
C LEU A 176 -0.13 -11.65 15.16
N THR A 177 0.13 -11.78 13.87
CA THR A 177 -0.43 -12.87 13.04
C THR A 177 -0.03 -14.23 13.59
N GLY A 178 1.25 -14.42 13.94
CA GLY A 178 1.74 -15.65 14.54
C GLY A 178 1.08 -15.95 15.88
N TYR A 179 0.91 -14.95 16.73
CA TYR A 179 0.22 -15.09 18.01
C TYR A 179 -1.24 -15.54 17.85
N ILE A 180 -2.00 -14.86 16.96
CA ILE A 180 -3.42 -15.21 16.71
C ILE A 180 -3.55 -16.63 16.15
N LEU A 181 -2.70 -17.01 15.19
CA LEU A 181 -2.75 -18.36 14.59
C LEU A 181 -2.36 -19.47 15.56
N HIS A 182 -1.60 -19.17 16.62
CA HIS A 182 -1.18 -20.16 17.60
C HIS A 182 -2.18 -20.32 18.75
N ASN A 183 -2.90 -19.28 19.11
CA ASN A 183 -3.76 -19.25 20.30
C ASN A 183 -5.26 -19.10 19.97
N GLY A 184 -5.64 -18.97 18.71
CA GLY A 184 -7.03 -18.98 18.22
C GLY A 184 -7.37 -20.32 17.62
#